data_355e5962f628110eaf8e7f864e4fc056
#
_entry.id   355e5962f628110eaf8e7f864e4fc056
#
_cell.length_a   1.000
_cell.length_b   1.000
_cell.length_c   1.000
_cell.angle_alpha   90.00
_cell.angle_beta   90.00
_cell.angle_gamma   90.00
#
_symmetry.space_group_name_H-M   'P 1'
#
loop_
_entity.id
_entity.type
_entity.pdbx_description
1 polymer ?
#
loop_
_entity_poly.entity_id
_entity_poly.type
_entity_poly.pdbx_seq_one_letter_code
_entity_poly.pdbx_strand_id
1 'polypeptide(L)'
;MSKFVKFEAQIDGYLPELSVKVDNILMVTIDDVYFTQGGKLRGRRTQDWNDYSTWNFECITSQIEELSTDEWIDLSVVDSENKTKRFFIREDSFVGLDSENGYYKLMVEHNGVNLSYEVRGLTRKGAREVVETFED
;
A
#
# COMPACT_ATOMS: atom_id res chain seq x y z
N MET A 1 22.00 -11.68 -0.38
CA MET A 1 21.79 -10.89 -1.60
C MET A 1 20.54 -10.04 -1.45
N SER A 2 20.63 -8.79 -1.88
CA SER A 2 19.46 -7.91 -1.87
C SER A 2 18.51 -8.28 -3.00
N LYS A 3 17.23 -8.29 -2.69
CA LYS A 3 16.19 -8.57 -3.66
C LYS A 3 15.43 -7.28 -3.97
N PHE A 4 15.21 -7.01 -5.23
CA PHE A 4 14.63 -5.75 -5.69
C PHE A 4 13.29 -5.98 -6.36
N VAL A 5 12.32 -5.15 -5.97
CA VAL A 5 11.05 -5.01 -6.67
C VAL A 5 11.23 -3.97 -7.77
N LYS A 6 10.80 -4.30 -8.97
CA LYS A 6 10.92 -3.41 -10.12
C LYS A 6 9.60 -2.74 -10.40
N PHE A 7 9.66 -1.43 -10.54
CA PHE A 7 8.50 -0.60 -10.87
C PHE A 7 8.69 -0.08 -12.29
N GLU A 8 7.72 -0.34 -13.14
CA GLU A 8 7.69 0.20 -14.48
C GLU A 8 6.59 1.25 -14.54
N ALA A 9 6.97 2.46 -14.89
CA ALA A 9 6.04 3.57 -14.98
C ALA A 9 6.04 4.10 -16.40
N GLN A 10 4.87 4.15 -17.01
CA GLN A 10 4.73 4.72 -18.35
C GLN A 10 4.32 6.18 -18.25
N ILE A 11 5.20 7.07 -18.70
CA ILE A 11 4.95 8.50 -18.67
C ILE A 11 5.33 9.04 -20.05
N ASP A 12 4.36 9.52 -20.80
CA ASP A 12 4.57 10.10 -22.13
C ASP A 12 5.39 9.21 -23.07
N GLY A 13 5.10 7.92 -23.05
CA GLY A 13 5.81 6.95 -23.89
C GLY A 13 7.18 6.58 -23.38
N TYR A 14 7.60 7.12 -22.25
CA TYR A 14 8.86 6.81 -21.61
C TYR A 14 8.63 5.87 -20.42
N LEU A 15 9.47 4.85 -20.31
CA LEU A 15 9.35 3.84 -19.26
C LEU A 15 10.55 3.91 -18.32
N PRO A 16 10.52 4.80 -17.32
CA PRO A 16 11.58 4.79 -16.33
C PRO A 16 11.50 3.54 -15.49
N GLU A 17 12.63 2.91 -15.27
CA GLU A 17 12.73 1.74 -14.44
C GLU A 17 13.22 2.14 -13.05
N LEU A 18 12.46 1.75 -12.04
CA LEU A 18 12.82 1.97 -10.65
C LEU A 18 12.93 0.63 -9.95
N SER A 19 13.94 0.49 -9.12
CA SER A 19 14.14 -0.73 -8.33
C SER A 19 14.26 -0.38 -6.87
N VAL A 20 13.49 -1.05 -6.03
CA VAL A 20 13.48 -0.83 -4.58
C VAL A 20 13.69 -2.15 -3.88
N LYS A 21 14.56 -2.19 -2.89
CA LYS A 21 14.76 -3.39 -2.08
C LYS A 21 13.46 -3.78 -1.41
N VAL A 22 13.10 -5.05 -1.51
CA VAL A 22 11.84 -5.54 -0.93
C VAL A 22 11.77 -5.27 0.58
N ASP A 23 12.89 -5.34 1.29
CA ASP A 23 12.93 -5.10 2.72
C ASP A 23 12.68 -3.65 3.10
N ASN A 24 12.76 -2.73 2.14
CA ASN A 24 12.52 -1.32 2.37
C ASN A 24 11.07 -0.91 2.10
N ILE A 25 10.23 -1.84 1.68
CA ILE A 25 8.83 -1.57 1.43
C ILE A 25 8.01 -1.87 2.67
N LEU A 26 7.24 -0.89 3.13
CA LEU A 26 6.38 -1.02 4.30
C LEU A 26 4.94 -1.38 3.91
N MET A 27 4.38 -0.66 2.95
CA MET A 27 2.99 -0.84 2.53
C MET A 27 2.84 -0.39 1.09
N VAL A 28 1.98 -1.08 0.35
CA VAL A 28 1.63 -0.71 -1.02
C VAL A 28 0.13 -0.44 -1.08
N THR A 29 -0.24 0.70 -1.65
CA THR A 29 -1.62 1.01 -2.00
C THR A 29 -1.72 1.13 -3.52
N ILE A 30 -2.91 1.33 -4.04
CA ILE A 30 -3.09 1.53 -5.47
C ILE A 30 -2.30 2.74 -5.98
N ASP A 31 -2.21 3.78 -5.15
CA ASP A 31 -1.59 5.05 -5.57
C ASP A 31 -0.16 5.23 -5.08
N ASP A 32 0.22 4.63 -3.98
CA ASP A 32 1.48 4.93 -3.31
C ASP A 32 2.20 3.66 -2.84
N VAL A 33 3.52 3.76 -2.75
CA VAL A 33 4.36 2.78 -2.09
C VAL A 33 5.06 3.48 -0.92
N TYR A 34 4.90 2.97 0.28
CA TYR A 34 5.48 3.54 1.49
C TYR A 34 6.70 2.74 1.91
N PHE A 35 7.73 3.44 2.36
CA PHE A 35 9.02 2.85 2.70
C PHE A 35 9.22 2.75 4.20
N THR A 36 9.99 1.75 4.61
CA THR A 36 10.31 1.50 6.03
C THR A 36 11.13 2.62 6.66
N GLN A 37 11.75 3.47 5.86
CA GLN A 37 12.55 4.61 6.33
C GLN A 37 11.75 5.89 6.43
N GLY A 38 10.45 5.81 6.17
CA GLY A 38 9.61 6.98 6.01
C GLY A 38 9.62 7.47 4.57
N GLY A 39 8.62 8.23 4.22
CA GLY A 39 8.46 8.70 2.85
C GLY A 39 7.69 7.71 1.98
N LYS A 40 7.41 8.14 0.79
CA LYS A 40 6.62 7.34 -0.15
C LYS A 40 7.00 7.65 -1.59
N LEU A 41 6.74 6.69 -2.46
CA LEU A 41 6.79 6.85 -3.89
C LEU A 41 5.35 6.89 -4.40
N ARG A 42 4.98 7.97 -5.04
CA ARG A 42 3.63 8.17 -5.53
C ARG A 42 3.51 7.73 -6.98
N GLY A 43 2.45 6.98 -7.29
CA GLY A 43 2.08 6.69 -8.65
C GLY A 43 1.72 7.98 -9.37
N ARG A 44 2.27 8.15 -10.56
CA ARG A 44 2.04 9.35 -11.32
C ARG A 44 0.86 9.18 -12.24
N ARG A 45 -0.05 10.13 -12.20
CA ARG A 45 -1.16 10.18 -13.14
C ARG A 45 -0.77 11.06 -14.31
N THR A 46 -1.10 10.61 -15.51
CA THR A 46 -0.91 11.43 -16.70
C THR A 46 -2.04 12.44 -16.80
N GLN A 47 -1.83 13.48 -17.60
CA GLN A 47 -2.91 14.44 -17.88
C GLN A 47 -4.00 13.85 -18.76
N ASP A 48 -3.67 12.82 -19.48
CA ASP A 48 -4.66 12.08 -20.23
C ASP A 48 -5.41 11.17 -19.26
N TRP A 49 -6.62 11.52 -18.99
CA TRP A 49 -7.46 10.87 -18.00
C TRP A 49 -7.72 9.39 -18.23
N ASN A 50 -7.29 8.87 -19.35
CA ASN A 50 -7.50 7.48 -19.69
C ASN A 50 -6.41 6.56 -19.19
N ASP A 51 -5.24 7.11 -18.88
CA ASP A 51 -4.13 6.31 -18.39
C ASP A 51 -3.35 7.10 -17.36
N TYR A 52 -3.45 6.64 -16.15
CA TYR A 52 -2.86 7.38 -15.08
C TYR A 52 -2.16 6.54 -14.08
N SER A 53 -2.31 5.30 -14.10
CA SER A 53 -1.60 4.47 -13.15
C SER A 53 -0.23 4.17 -13.70
N THR A 54 0.76 4.55 -12.96
CA THR A 54 2.13 4.37 -13.38
C THR A 54 2.72 3.03 -13.01
N TRP A 55 1.98 2.23 -12.24
CA TRP A 55 2.38 0.86 -11.99
C TRP A 55 1.17 0.00 -11.71
N ASN A 56 1.37 -1.28 -11.91
CA ASN A 56 0.37 -2.28 -11.67
C ASN A 56 0.53 -2.80 -10.26
N PHE A 57 -0.47 -2.53 -9.41
CA PHE A 57 -0.48 -2.97 -8.03
C PHE A 57 -0.23 -4.47 -7.90
N GLU A 58 -0.88 -5.28 -8.72
CA GLU A 58 -0.74 -6.73 -8.65
C GLU A 58 0.65 -7.21 -9.08
N CYS A 59 1.25 -6.55 -10.05
CA CYS A 59 2.61 -6.87 -10.45
C CYS A 59 3.59 -6.60 -9.31
N ILE A 60 3.40 -5.50 -8.59
CA ILE A 60 4.26 -5.14 -7.46
C ILE A 60 4.06 -6.11 -6.29
N THR A 61 2.82 -6.38 -5.93
CA THR A 61 2.53 -7.28 -4.81
C THR A 61 2.97 -8.71 -5.09
N SER A 62 2.85 -9.17 -6.33
CA SER A 62 3.34 -10.49 -6.73
C SER A 62 4.85 -10.60 -6.59
N GLN A 63 5.58 -9.55 -6.98
CA GLN A 63 7.04 -9.53 -6.79
C GLN A 63 7.39 -9.56 -5.31
N ILE A 64 6.67 -8.82 -4.48
CA ILE A 64 6.92 -8.81 -3.04
C ILE A 64 6.70 -10.20 -2.45
N GLU A 65 5.61 -10.86 -2.80
CA GLU A 65 5.31 -12.20 -2.31
C GLU A 65 6.39 -13.21 -2.71
N GLU A 66 6.91 -13.09 -3.92
CA GLU A 66 7.96 -13.97 -4.42
C GLU A 66 9.30 -13.71 -3.74
N LEU A 67 9.64 -12.44 -3.51
CA LEU A 67 10.96 -12.03 -3.04
C LEU A 67 11.08 -11.93 -1.52
N SER A 68 10.00 -11.65 -0.83
CA SER A 68 10.01 -11.46 0.61
C SER A 68 9.90 -12.79 1.35
N THR A 69 10.60 -12.90 2.48
CA THR A 69 10.43 -14.03 3.39
C THR A 69 9.42 -13.72 4.49
N ASP A 70 8.97 -12.47 4.57
CA ASP A 70 8.00 -12.04 5.57
C ASP A 70 6.57 -12.34 5.11
N GLU A 71 5.67 -12.37 6.08
CA GLU A 71 4.24 -12.50 5.80
C GLU A 71 3.66 -11.14 5.43
N TRP A 72 2.83 -11.13 4.40
CA TRP A 72 2.14 -9.93 3.92
C TRP A 72 0.65 -10.20 3.85
N ILE A 73 -0.14 -9.19 4.13
CA ILE A 73 -1.59 -9.27 4.07
C ILE A 73 -2.09 -8.39 2.93
N ASP A 74 -2.86 -8.98 2.03
CA ASP A 74 -3.55 -8.26 0.96
C ASP A 74 -4.95 -7.95 1.46
N LEU A 75 -5.16 -6.72 1.86
CA LEU A 75 -6.39 -6.26 2.46
C LEU A 75 -7.21 -5.49 1.44
N SER A 76 -8.46 -5.88 1.27
CA SER A 76 -9.38 -5.22 0.34
C SER A 76 -10.66 -4.85 1.09
N VAL A 77 -11.02 -3.58 1.02
CA VAL A 77 -12.25 -3.08 1.67
C VAL A 77 -13.02 -2.19 0.71
N VAL A 78 -14.33 -2.13 0.93
CA VAL A 78 -15.21 -1.27 0.14
C VAL A 78 -15.58 -0.05 0.98
N ASP A 79 -15.41 1.14 0.41
CA ASP A 79 -15.71 2.38 1.12
C ASP A 79 -17.19 2.78 0.98
N SER A 80 -17.54 3.93 1.55
CA SER A 80 -18.91 4.44 1.55
C SER A 80 -19.42 4.81 0.16
N GLU A 81 -18.53 4.99 -0.80
CA GLU A 81 -18.86 5.26 -2.20
C GLU A 81 -18.87 4.01 -3.05
N ASN A 82 -18.78 2.84 -2.40
CA ASN A 82 -18.76 1.54 -3.05
C ASN A 82 -17.51 1.33 -3.92
N LYS A 83 -16.43 2.01 -3.58
CA LYS A 83 -15.15 1.84 -4.26
C LYS A 83 -14.25 0.92 -3.45
N THR A 84 -13.51 0.07 -4.13
CA THR A 84 -12.59 -0.84 -3.48
C THR A 84 -11.27 -0.14 -3.19
N LYS A 85 -10.81 -0.29 -1.96
CA LYS A 85 -9.49 0.17 -1.52
C LYS A 85 -8.65 -1.03 -1.15
N ARG A 86 -7.43 -1.07 -1.63
CA ARG A 86 -6.53 -2.20 -1.41
C ARG A 86 -5.25 -1.73 -0.73
N PHE A 87 -4.81 -2.54 0.23
CA PHE A 87 -3.59 -2.31 0.99
C PHE A 87 -2.82 -3.61 1.07
N PHE A 88 -1.53 -3.55 0.78
CA PHE A 88 -0.66 -4.69 0.92
C PHE A 88 0.35 -4.34 2.01
N ILE A 89 0.23 -5.00 3.16
CA ILE A 89 0.90 -4.60 4.40
C ILE A 89 1.66 -5.77 4.99
N ARG A 90 2.86 -5.51 5.53
CA ARG A 90 3.55 -6.52 6.35
C ARG A 90 2.68 -6.85 7.55
N GLU A 91 2.45 -8.13 7.78
CA GLU A 91 1.55 -8.58 8.85
C GLU A 91 1.99 -8.04 10.21
N ASP A 92 3.28 -8.14 10.52
CA ASP A 92 3.81 -7.73 11.81
C ASP A 92 3.99 -6.22 11.96
N SER A 93 3.74 -5.46 10.90
CA SER A 93 3.83 -4.00 10.94
C SER A 93 2.49 -3.34 11.25
N PHE A 94 1.39 -4.07 11.18
CA PHE A 94 0.08 -3.51 11.48
C PHE A 94 -0.06 -3.28 12.98
N VAL A 95 -0.35 -2.02 13.36
CA VAL A 95 -0.55 -1.64 14.76
C VAL A 95 -2.04 -1.60 15.09
N GLY A 96 -2.85 -1.08 14.20
CA GLY A 96 -4.28 -0.97 14.45
C GLY A 96 -4.94 0.10 13.60
N LEU A 97 -6.20 0.35 13.92
CA LEU A 97 -6.97 1.44 13.36
C LEU A 97 -7.28 2.44 14.46
N ASP A 98 -7.12 3.70 14.14
CA ASP A 98 -7.54 4.79 15.02
C ASP A 98 -8.64 5.59 14.32
N SER A 99 -9.54 6.15 15.11
CA SER A 99 -10.63 6.99 14.61
C SER A 99 -10.46 8.39 15.17
N GLU A 100 -10.28 9.35 14.29
CA GLU A 100 -10.11 10.75 14.68
C GLU A 100 -10.90 11.63 13.73
N ASN A 101 -11.71 12.53 14.29
CA ASN A 101 -12.51 13.47 13.50
C ASN A 101 -13.39 12.83 12.43
N GLY A 102 -13.90 11.63 12.71
CA GLY A 102 -14.77 10.92 11.78
C GLY A 102 -14.04 10.14 10.69
N TYR A 103 -12.72 10.13 10.73
CA TYR A 103 -11.92 9.36 9.76
C TYR A 103 -11.20 8.23 10.46
N TYR A 104 -11.02 7.14 9.73
CA TYR A 104 -10.21 6.02 10.20
C TYR A 104 -8.80 6.17 9.68
N LYS A 105 -7.84 5.92 10.56
CA LYS A 105 -6.42 5.91 10.20
C LYS A 105 -5.86 4.53 10.41
N LEU A 106 -5.22 4.02 9.38
CA LEU A 106 -4.51 2.75 9.43
C LEU A 106 -3.12 3.04 9.98
N MET A 107 -2.77 2.39 11.07
CA MET A 107 -1.50 2.63 11.75
C MET A 107 -0.56 1.46 11.54
N VAL A 108 0.62 1.75 11.01
CA VAL A 108 1.65 0.74 10.79
C VAL A 108 2.98 1.23 11.36
N GLU A 109 3.80 0.30 11.81
CA GLU A 109 5.12 0.59 12.38
C GLU A 109 6.11 -0.46 11.93
N HIS A 110 7.33 -0.01 11.61
CA HIS A 110 8.41 -0.92 11.29
C HIS A 110 9.74 -0.29 11.74
N ASN A 111 10.45 -1.00 12.62
CA ASN A 111 11.75 -0.55 13.13
C ASN A 111 11.73 0.89 13.67
N GLY A 112 10.67 1.23 14.41
CA GLY A 112 10.53 2.56 15.01
C GLY A 112 9.99 3.63 14.07
N VAL A 113 9.79 3.31 12.80
CA VAL A 113 9.17 4.24 11.86
C VAL A 113 7.66 4.00 11.85
N ASN A 114 6.90 5.05 12.11
CA ASN A 114 5.45 5.00 12.19
C ASN A 114 4.82 5.68 10.99
N LEU A 115 3.79 5.05 10.46
CA LEU A 115 2.97 5.63 9.40
C LEU A 115 1.51 5.61 9.83
N SER A 116 0.85 6.74 9.69
CA SER A 116 -0.60 6.86 9.90
C SER A 116 -1.22 7.21 8.55
N TYR A 117 -2.02 6.30 8.02
CA TYR A 117 -2.63 6.47 6.71
C TYR A 117 -4.13 6.67 6.85
N GLU A 118 -4.62 7.82 6.41
CA GLU A 118 -6.05 8.12 6.45
C GLU A 118 -6.78 7.35 5.36
N VAL A 119 -7.75 6.52 5.77
CA VAL A 119 -8.58 5.76 4.84
C VAL A 119 -9.90 6.49 4.66
N ARG A 120 -10.02 7.26 3.60
CA ARG A 120 -11.22 8.03 3.32
C ARG A 120 -12.38 7.12 2.99
N GLY A 121 -13.53 7.44 3.58
CA GLY A 121 -14.76 6.73 3.28
C GLY A 121 -14.86 5.34 3.90
N LEU A 122 -13.93 4.95 4.75
CA LEU A 122 -14.02 3.65 5.41
C LEU A 122 -15.22 3.64 6.36
N THR A 123 -16.08 2.64 6.19
CA THR A 123 -17.26 2.46 7.04
C THR A 123 -16.89 1.69 8.30
N ARG A 124 -17.81 1.68 9.30
CA ARG A 124 -17.63 0.86 10.50
C ARG A 124 -17.48 -0.61 10.15
N LYS A 125 -18.26 -1.07 9.20
CA LYS A 125 -18.18 -2.45 8.74
C LYS A 125 -16.80 -2.73 8.12
N GLY A 126 -16.33 -1.84 7.25
CA GLY A 126 -15.01 -1.95 6.64
C GLY A 126 -13.91 -1.93 7.69
N ALA A 127 -14.00 -1.03 8.67
CA ALA A 127 -13.04 -0.96 9.76
C ALA A 127 -12.98 -2.26 10.54
N ARG A 128 -14.13 -2.84 10.83
CA ARG A 128 -14.21 -4.12 11.53
C ARG A 128 -13.57 -5.24 10.72
N GLU A 129 -13.81 -5.27 9.42
CA GLU A 129 -13.20 -6.26 8.53
C GLU A 129 -11.67 -6.15 8.52
N VAL A 130 -11.15 -4.92 8.54
CA VAL A 130 -9.70 -4.69 8.62
C VAL A 130 -9.13 -5.32 9.89
N VAL A 131 -9.71 -5.00 11.04
CA VAL A 131 -9.22 -5.51 12.32
C VAL A 131 -9.33 -7.04 12.35
N GLU A 132 -10.44 -7.60 11.90
CA GLU A 132 -10.64 -9.05 11.89
C GLU A 132 -9.60 -9.78 11.02
N THR A 133 -9.17 -9.14 9.93
CA THR A 133 -8.16 -9.73 9.05
C THR A 133 -6.83 -9.96 9.77
N PHE A 134 -6.48 -9.06 10.71
CA PHE A 134 -5.23 -9.16 11.46
C PHE A 134 -5.38 -9.87 12.82
N GLU A 135 -6.59 -10.23 13.20
CA GLU A 135 -6.81 -11.02 14.42
C GLU A 135 -6.49 -12.49 14.15
N ASP A 136 -5.88 -13.11 15.14
CA ASP A 136 -5.62 -14.56 15.11
C ASP A 136 -6.83 -15.37 15.59
#